data_d7270ecbd8b312b32deb4f82b2388039
#
_entry.id   d7270ecbd8b312b32deb4f82b2388039
#
_cell.length_a   1.000
_cell.length_b   1.000
_cell.length_c   1.000
_cell.angle_alpha   90.00
_cell.angle_beta   90.00
_cell.angle_gamma   90.00
#
_symmetry.space_group_name_H-M   'P 1'
#
loop_
_entity.id
_entity.type
_entity.pdbx_description
1 polymer ?
#
loop_
_entity_poly.entity_id
_entity_poly.type
_entity_poly.pdbx_seq_one_letter_code
_entity_poly.pdbx_strand_id
1 'polypeptide(L)'
;AQSALEDILQLYRRLNEMITGDTLRNLMLSGQNAAGEDETNELTYLFLEAYTRTQDAEPHLNVRIHPGTPQKLKDICVRLLEEGKGQPTLYFDRHIIPAMERAGIAHEDACRYANDGCTETVIDGRSGIVFWQHEMVKTVELTLFSGEENPFIYPVEMTKNRRNSPVFVPHTGLRTGFRSGELSGMHNFEDFLSAYFRQQEYQVGEWIRQIDRKIGADERNTLTSPLIGGTMEACLRTGKDPLRGGGFSVPNY
;
A
#
# COMPACT_ATOMS: atom_id res chain seq x y z
N ALA A 1 6.18 -28.91 17.21
CA ALA A 1 6.16 -27.50 17.59
C ALA A 1 7.55 -26.90 17.78
N GLN A 2 8.43 -27.51 18.59
CA GLN A 2 9.76 -26.94 18.87
C GLN A 2 10.63 -26.87 17.61
N SER A 3 10.65 -27.91 16.78
CA SER A 3 11.38 -27.92 15.49
C SER A 3 10.85 -26.84 14.54
N ALA A 4 9.53 -26.70 14.40
CA ALA A 4 8.93 -25.68 13.54
C ALA A 4 9.27 -24.24 14.00
N LEU A 5 9.34 -24.00 15.31
CA LEU A 5 9.76 -22.71 15.83
C LEU A 5 11.23 -22.42 15.53
N GLU A 6 12.11 -23.43 15.63
CA GLU A 6 13.52 -23.30 15.26
C GLU A 6 13.70 -22.96 13.78
N ASP A 7 12.92 -23.60 12.89
CA ASP A 7 12.92 -23.31 11.45
C ASP A 7 12.45 -21.86 11.17
N ILE A 8 11.42 -21.40 11.87
CA ILE A 8 10.93 -20.01 11.74
C ILE A 8 11.97 -19.02 12.27
N LEU A 9 12.61 -19.29 13.41
CA LEU A 9 13.69 -18.44 13.93
C LEU A 9 14.88 -18.37 12.96
N GLN A 10 15.20 -19.47 12.28
CA GLN A 10 16.22 -19.48 11.24
C GLN A 10 15.77 -18.66 10.02
N LEU A 11 14.50 -18.72 9.63
CA LEU A 11 13.94 -17.88 8.57
C LEU A 11 14.07 -16.39 8.91
N TYR A 12 13.72 -15.99 10.14
CA TYR A 12 13.89 -14.60 10.60
C TYR A 12 15.34 -14.13 10.45
N ARG A 13 16.31 -14.91 10.94
CA ARG A 13 17.73 -14.58 10.80
C ARG A 13 18.13 -14.37 9.35
N ARG A 14 17.78 -15.31 8.47
CA ARG A 14 18.12 -15.22 7.04
C ARG A 14 17.46 -14.02 6.36
N LEU A 15 16.20 -13.73 6.66
CA LEU A 15 15.52 -12.57 6.09
C LEU A 15 16.21 -11.27 6.52
N ASN A 16 16.61 -11.14 7.78
CA ASN A 16 17.29 -9.96 8.29
C ASN A 16 18.73 -9.84 7.80
N GLU A 17 19.46 -10.96 7.58
CA GLU A 17 20.78 -10.95 6.93
C GLU A 17 20.72 -10.47 5.47
N MET A 18 19.59 -10.66 4.81
CA MET A 18 19.37 -10.26 3.41
C MET A 18 18.82 -8.84 3.24
N ILE A 19 18.63 -8.10 4.34
CA ILE A 19 18.14 -6.72 4.26
C ILE A 19 19.23 -5.84 3.65
N THR A 20 18.97 -5.35 2.44
CA THR A 20 19.85 -4.42 1.73
C THR A 20 19.28 -3.01 1.65
N GLY A 21 18.41 -2.64 2.61
CA GLY A 21 17.71 -1.37 2.65
C GLY A 21 16.19 -1.52 2.68
N ASP A 22 15.50 -0.85 1.81
CA ASP A 22 14.06 -0.62 1.80
C ASP A 22 13.24 -1.81 1.25
N THR A 23 13.35 -3.00 1.88
CA THR A 23 12.56 -4.17 1.50
C THR A 23 11.63 -4.56 2.64
N LEU A 24 10.33 -4.46 2.41
CA LEU A 24 9.28 -4.94 3.31
C LEU A 24 8.81 -6.31 2.85
N ARG A 25 9.03 -7.33 3.68
CA ARG A 25 8.51 -8.68 3.46
C ARG A 25 7.34 -8.90 4.39
N ASN A 26 6.15 -8.63 3.88
CA ASN A 26 4.93 -8.74 4.67
C ASN A 26 4.48 -10.19 4.81
N LEU A 27 4.04 -10.53 6.01
CA LEU A 27 3.37 -11.80 6.30
C LEU A 27 2.03 -11.50 6.95
N MET A 28 0.94 -11.87 6.29
CA MET A 28 -0.41 -11.72 6.81
C MET A 28 -0.83 -12.99 7.55
N LEU A 29 -1.25 -12.82 8.79
CA LEU A 29 -1.65 -13.90 9.70
C LEU A 29 -3.13 -13.78 10.06
N SER A 30 -3.77 -14.94 10.32
CA SER A 30 -5.15 -14.99 10.80
C SER A 30 -6.17 -14.42 9.79
N GLY A 31 -7.35 -14.06 10.24
CA GLY A 31 -8.45 -13.53 9.46
C GLY A 31 -9.61 -14.48 9.38
N GLN A 32 -10.63 -14.12 8.59
CA GLN A 32 -11.74 -14.99 8.28
C GLN A 32 -11.70 -15.44 6.82
N ASN A 33 -12.20 -16.65 6.57
CA ASN A 33 -12.45 -17.14 5.22
C ASN A 33 -13.82 -16.64 4.69
N ALA A 34 -14.19 -17.03 3.48
CA ALA A 34 -15.44 -16.62 2.85
C ALA A 34 -16.71 -17.18 3.55
N ALA A 35 -16.56 -18.21 4.37
CA ALA A 35 -17.66 -18.74 5.22
C ALA A 35 -17.77 -18.00 6.57
N GLY A 36 -16.89 -17.04 6.84
CA GLY A 36 -16.83 -16.31 8.11
C GLY A 36 -16.13 -17.09 9.23
N GLU A 37 -15.46 -18.19 8.92
CA GLU A 37 -14.75 -19.02 9.89
C GLU A 37 -13.35 -18.45 10.14
N ASP A 38 -12.87 -18.55 11.38
CA ASP A 38 -11.54 -18.10 11.79
C ASP A 38 -10.42 -18.97 11.20
N GLU A 39 -9.42 -18.37 10.60
CA GLU A 39 -8.26 -19.03 10.01
C GLU A 39 -7.02 -18.97 10.90
N THR A 40 -7.16 -18.52 12.16
CA THR A 40 -6.06 -18.57 13.13
C THR A 40 -5.61 -20.01 13.36
N ASN A 41 -4.33 -20.26 13.19
CA ASN A 41 -3.76 -21.60 13.31
C ASN A 41 -2.44 -21.60 14.11
N GLU A 42 -1.81 -22.77 14.25
CA GLU A 42 -0.57 -22.92 15.00
C GLU A 42 0.58 -22.04 14.45
N LEU A 43 0.67 -21.89 13.12
CA LEU A 43 1.68 -21.03 12.50
C LEU A 43 1.53 -19.56 12.90
N THR A 44 0.29 -19.07 13.05
CA THR A 44 0.02 -17.71 13.55
C THR A 44 0.74 -17.46 14.88
N TYR A 45 0.61 -18.39 15.80
CA TYR A 45 1.26 -18.28 17.13
C TYR A 45 2.76 -18.46 17.08
N LEU A 46 3.26 -19.35 16.23
CA LEU A 46 4.70 -19.59 16.08
C LEU A 46 5.45 -18.38 15.49
N PHE A 47 4.85 -17.68 14.52
CA PHE A 47 5.43 -16.45 13.98
C PHE A 47 5.44 -15.32 15.00
N LEU A 48 4.38 -15.15 15.78
CA LEU A 48 4.32 -14.16 16.86
C LEU A 48 5.31 -14.49 17.99
N GLU A 49 5.45 -15.77 18.33
CA GLU A 49 6.46 -16.24 19.30
C GLU A 49 7.88 -15.97 18.82
N ALA A 50 8.18 -16.26 17.53
CA ALA A 50 9.48 -15.98 16.93
C ALA A 50 9.79 -14.48 16.99
N TYR A 51 8.84 -13.62 16.62
CA TYR A 51 8.99 -12.18 16.72
C TYR A 51 9.23 -11.72 18.15
N THR A 52 8.51 -12.29 19.12
CA THR A 52 8.71 -11.96 20.54
C THR A 52 10.15 -12.24 21.01
N ARG A 53 10.78 -13.27 20.44
CA ARG A 53 12.16 -13.65 20.79
C ARG A 53 13.23 -12.86 20.07
N THR A 54 13.02 -12.56 18.79
CA THR A 54 14.05 -11.91 17.95
C THR A 54 13.88 -10.40 17.93
N GLN A 55 12.65 -9.90 17.87
CA GLN A 55 12.29 -8.50 17.64
C GLN A 55 12.89 -7.92 16.35
N ASP A 56 13.13 -8.80 15.39
CA ASP A 56 13.67 -8.44 14.09
C ASP A 56 12.63 -7.69 13.25
N ALA A 57 13.11 -6.81 12.35
CA ALA A 57 12.23 -6.03 11.49
C ALA A 57 11.50 -6.88 10.45
N GLU A 58 12.12 -7.97 10.01
CA GLU A 58 11.61 -8.84 8.96
C GLU A 58 11.40 -10.29 9.45
N PRO A 59 10.33 -10.97 9.02
CA PRO A 59 9.22 -10.44 8.21
C PRO A 59 8.36 -9.45 8.99
N HIS A 60 7.78 -8.46 8.29
CA HIS A 60 6.82 -7.55 8.90
C HIS A 60 5.50 -8.29 9.13
N LEU A 61 5.13 -8.48 10.39
CA LEU A 61 3.94 -9.22 10.76
C LEU A 61 2.69 -8.34 10.73
N ASN A 62 1.68 -8.85 10.08
CA ASN A 62 0.35 -8.26 10.01
C ASN A 62 -0.67 -9.28 10.49
N VAL A 63 -1.62 -8.86 11.31
CA VAL A 63 -2.65 -9.73 11.86
C VAL A 63 -4.03 -9.21 11.49
N ARG A 64 -4.83 -10.06 10.86
CA ARG A 64 -6.21 -9.78 10.56
C ARG A 64 -7.10 -10.10 11.75
N ILE A 65 -7.95 -9.16 12.11
CA ILE A 65 -8.86 -9.23 13.25
C ILE A 65 -10.31 -9.20 12.76
N HIS A 66 -11.11 -10.14 13.24
CA HIS A 66 -12.56 -10.24 12.99
C HIS A 66 -13.31 -10.63 14.27
N PRO A 67 -14.64 -10.61 14.30
CA PRO A 67 -15.39 -10.92 15.52
C PRO A 67 -15.08 -12.29 16.13
N GLY A 68 -14.78 -13.30 15.30
CA GLY A 68 -14.42 -14.66 15.70
C GLY A 68 -12.95 -14.86 16.11
N THR A 69 -12.09 -13.85 15.97
CA THR A 69 -10.66 -13.97 16.33
C THR A 69 -10.49 -14.41 17.78
N PRO A 70 -9.69 -15.48 18.04
CA PRO A 70 -9.47 -16.00 19.38
C PRO A 70 -8.93 -14.94 20.35
N GLN A 71 -9.45 -14.94 21.60
CA GLN A 71 -9.01 -13.97 22.61
C GLN A 71 -7.51 -14.08 22.87
N LYS A 72 -6.95 -15.30 22.88
CA LYS A 72 -5.51 -15.53 23.02
C LYS A 72 -4.68 -14.75 21.99
N LEU A 73 -5.13 -14.70 20.73
CA LEU A 73 -4.43 -13.94 19.67
C LEU A 73 -4.50 -12.43 19.95
N LYS A 74 -5.69 -11.93 20.32
CA LYS A 74 -5.87 -10.51 20.68
C LYS A 74 -4.96 -10.11 21.83
N ASP A 75 -4.88 -10.93 22.88
CA ASP A 75 -4.05 -10.67 24.06
C ASP A 75 -2.55 -10.62 23.72
N ILE A 76 -2.10 -11.48 22.81
CA ILE A 76 -0.70 -11.45 22.34
C ILE A 76 -0.43 -10.16 21.57
N CYS A 77 -1.31 -9.79 20.65
CA CYS A 77 -1.16 -8.56 19.86
C CYS A 77 -1.14 -7.32 20.77
N VAL A 78 -2.08 -7.23 21.71
CA VAL A 78 -2.14 -6.11 22.67
C VAL A 78 -0.85 -6.01 23.48
N ARG A 79 -0.36 -7.12 24.04
CA ARG A 79 0.89 -7.14 24.80
C ARG A 79 2.08 -6.64 23.97
N LEU A 80 2.23 -7.11 22.72
CA LEU A 80 3.33 -6.67 21.86
C LEU A 80 3.26 -5.17 21.57
N LEU A 81 2.06 -4.64 21.34
CA LEU A 81 1.86 -3.21 21.11
C LEU A 81 2.10 -2.38 22.39
N GLU A 82 1.67 -2.84 23.55
CA GLU A 82 1.92 -2.20 24.86
C GLU A 82 3.42 -2.16 25.20
N GLU A 83 4.18 -3.17 24.79
CA GLU A 83 5.64 -3.20 24.93
C GLU A 83 6.36 -2.23 23.97
N GLY A 84 5.62 -1.49 23.14
CA GLY A 84 6.20 -0.58 22.15
C GLY A 84 6.85 -1.27 20.97
N LYS A 85 6.52 -2.54 20.71
CA LYS A 85 6.97 -3.27 19.53
C LYS A 85 6.23 -2.70 18.30
N GLY A 86 6.94 -2.44 17.22
CA GLY A 86 6.35 -1.90 15.99
C GLY A 86 5.41 -2.87 15.26
N GLN A 87 5.31 -4.11 15.72
CA GLN A 87 4.54 -5.19 15.12
C GLN A 87 3.73 -5.95 16.18
N PRO A 88 2.63 -6.63 15.79
CA PRO A 88 2.06 -6.72 14.44
C PRO A 88 1.23 -5.48 14.08
N THR A 89 1.13 -5.18 12.78
CA THR A 89 0.10 -4.24 12.30
C THR A 89 -1.26 -4.94 12.28
N LEU A 90 -2.30 -4.26 12.76
CA LEU A 90 -3.64 -4.85 12.86
C LEU A 90 -4.53 -4.41 11.70
N TYR A 91 -5.14 -5.38 11.04
CA TYR A 91 -6.09 -5.20 9.95
C TYR A 91 -7.47 -5.70 10.38
N PHE A 92 -8.51 -4.89 10.18
CA PHE A 92 -9.85 -5.22 10.65
C PHE A 92 -10.76 -5.67 9.49
N ASP A 93 -10.99 -6.97 9.38
CA ASP A 93 -11.79 -7.59 8.32
C ASP A 93 -13.18 -6.94 8.17
N ARG A 94 -13.82 -6.57 9.28
CA ARG A 94 -15.13 -5.90 9.28
C ARG A 94 -15.17 -4.58 8.50
N HIS A 95 -14.03 -3.95 8.26
CA HIS A 95 -13.92 -2.70 7.52
C HIS A 95 -13.36 -2.93 6.12
N ILE A 96 -12.33 -3.76 6.02
CA ILE A 96 -11.59 -3.96 4.76
C ILE A 96 -12.40 -4.79 3.78
N ILE A 97 -12.94 -5.93 4.21
CA ILE A 97 -13.73 -6.80 3.31
C ILE A 97 -14.91 -6.04 2.68
N PRO A 98 -15.79 -5.36 3.45
CA PRO A 98 -16.88 -4.59 2.84
C PRO A 98 -16.38 -3.41 1.98
N ALA A 99 -15.22 -2.84 2.25
CA ALA A 99 -14.65 -1.79 1.41
C ALA A 99 -14.22 -2.35 0.04
N MET A 100 -13.57 -3.51 0.02
CA MET A 100 -13.19 -4.20 -1.20
C MET A 100 -14.42 -4.65 -2.01
N GLU A 101 -15.47 -5.16 -1.35
CA GLU A 101 -16.73 -5.52 -2.01
C GLU A 101 -17.40 -4.31 -2.67
N ARG A 102 -17.43 -3.15 -1.98
CA ARG A 102 -17.94 -1.90 -2.58
C ARG A 102 -17.12 -1.44 -3.79
N ALA A 103 -15.85 -1.79 -3.82
CA ALA A 103 -14.97 -1.54 -4.97
C ALA A 103 -15.17 -2.58 -6.11
N GLY A 104 -16.09 -3.53 -5.96
CA GLY A 104 -16.41 -4.53 -6.98
C GLY A 104 -15.60 -5.82 -6.89
N ILE A 105 -14.85 -6.04 -5.80
CA ILE A 105 -14.14 -7.29 -5.56
C ILE A 105 -15.12 -8.34 -5.03
N ALA A 106 -15.08 -9.54 -5.59
CA ALA A 106 -15.91 -10.65 -5.12
C ALA A 106 -15.61 -11.00 -3.65
N HIS A 107 -16.63 -11.38 -2.88
CA HIS A 107 -16.50 -11.70 -1.46
C HIS A 107 -15.39 -12.72 -1.17
N GLU A 108 -15.32 -13.80 -1.96
CA GLU A 108 -14.29 -14.83 -1.81
C GLU A 108 -12.87 -14.27 -1.97
N ASP A 109 -12.69 -13.34 -2.91
CA ASP A 109 -11.41 -12.67 -3.13
C ASP A 109 -11.11 -11.65 -2.03
N ALA A 110 -12.11 -10.87 -1.65
CA ALA A 110 -12.00 -9.91 -0.56
C ALA A 110 -11.60 -10.58 0.76
N CYS A 111 -12.10 -11.77 1.05
CA CYS A 111 -11.70 -12.53 2.24
C CYS A 111 -10.27 -13.09 2.19
N ARG A 112 -9.60 -13.04 1.04
CA ARG A 112 -8.22 -13.52 0.85
C ARG A 112 -7.19 -12.39 0.78
N TYR A 113 -7.57 -11.18 1.16
CA TYR A 113 -6.62 -10.07 1.11
C TYR A 113 -5.42 -10.30 2.02
N ALA A 114 -4.30 -9.86 1.55
CA ALA A 114 -3.07 -9.63 2.30
C ALA A 114 -2.66 -8.16 2.15
N ASN A 115 -1.53 -7.77 2.68
CA ASN A 115 -0.95 -6.46 2.39
C ASN A 115 0.36 -6.59 1.63
N ASP A 116 0.66 -5.57 0.84
CA ASP A 116 1.95 -5.36 0.22
C ASP A 116 2.50 -4.00 0.66
N GLY A 117 3.81 -3.90 0.77
CA GLY A 117 4.43 -2.67 1.22
C GLY A 117 3.98 -2.26 2.63
N CYS A 118 3.46 -1.04 2.75
CA CYS A 118 3.11 -0.45 4.06
C CYS A 118 1.70 -0.85 4.52
N THR A 119 0.69 -0.63 3.67
CA THR A 119 -0.73 -0.88 4.01
C THR A 119 -1.57 -1.26 2.78
N GLU A 120 -0.94 -1.43 1.63
CA GLU A 120 -1.61 -1.71 0.37
C GLU A 120 -2.28 -3.09 0.42
N THR A 121 -3.60 -3.13 0.20
CA THR A 121 -4.31 -4.40 0.14
C THR A 121 -4.16 -5.05 -1.22
N VAL A 122 -3.78 -6.32 -1.21
CA VAL A 122 -3.60 -7.15 -2.42
C VAL A 122 -4.28 -8.50 -2.24
N ILE A 123 -4.51 -9.18 -3.34
CA ILE A 123 -4.97 -10.58 -3.35
C ILE A 123 -3.96 -11.38 -4.13
N ASP A 124 -3.27 -12.28 -3.45
CA ASP A 124 -2.19 -13.07 -4.02
C ASP A 124 -2.63 -13.83 -5.28
N GLY A 125 -1.82 -13.71 -6.33
CA GLY A 125 -2.07 -14.36 -7.61
C GLY A 125 -3.19 -13.74 -8.45
N ARG A 126 -3.86 -12.67 -7.97
CA ARG A 126 -4.97 -12.02 -8.69
C ARG A 126 -4.82 -10.52 -8.85
N SER A 127 -4.20 -9.82 -7.88
CA SER A 127 -4.00 -8.37 -7.97
C SER A 127 -2.78 -8.04 -8.82
N GLY A 128 -2.93 -7.10 -9.74
CA GLY A 128 -1.81 -6.38 -10.31
C GLY A 128 -1.30 -5.33 -9.31
N ILE A 129 0.01 -5.25 -9.13
CA ILE A 129 0.63 -4.21 -8.29
C ILE A 129 0.93 -3.02 -9.18
N VAL A 130 0.12 -1.97 -9.09
CA VAL A 130 0.36 -0.70 -9.75
C VAL A 130 0.23 0.39 -8.72
N PHE A 131 1.35 1.00 -8.35
CA PHE A 131 1.37 2.12 -7.42
C PHE A 131 1.32 3.45 -8.17
N TRP A 132 0.37 4.29 -7.79
CA TRP A 132 0.36 5.69 -8.13
C TRP A 132 0.28 6.47 -6.82
N GLN A 133 1.32 7.23 -6.54
CA GLN A 133 1.36 8.05 -5.34
C GLN A 133 0.68 9.39 -5.62
N HIS A 134 -0.32 9.72 -4.81
CA HIS A 134 -0.88 11.06 -4.74
C HIS A 134 -0.29 11.78 -3.54
N GLU A 135 0.50 12.81 -3.81
CA GLU A 135 1.11 13.62 -2.77
C GLU A 135 0.13 14.67 -2.25
N MET A 136 -0.57 14.34 -1.17
CA MET A 136 -1.55 15.25 -0.56
C MET A 136 -0.90 16.55 -0.07
N VAL A 137 0.35 16.48 0.42
CA VAL A 137 1.11 17.68 0.83
C VAL A 137 1.44 18.57 -0.37
N LYS A 138 1.75 18.00 -1.53
CA LYS A 138 1.92 18.76 -2.77
C LYS A 138 0.62 19.43 -3.20
N THR A 139 -0.51 18.79 -2.99
CA THR A 139 -1.83 19.40 -3.24
C THR A 139 -2.09 20.60 -2.34
N VAL A 140 -1.70 20.54 -1.06
CA VAL A 140 -1.73 21.69 -0.14
C VAL A 140 -0.87 22.83 -0.68
N GLU A 141 0.36 22.56 -1.07
CA GLU A 141 1.26 23.56 -1.67
C GLU A 141 0.62 24.22 -2.90
N LEU A 142 0.13 23.43 -3.84
CA LEU A 142 -0.55 23.94 -5.03
C LEU A 142 -1.79 24.77 -4.69
N THR A 143 -2.49 24.45 -3.60
CA THR A 143 -3.62 25.26 -3.13
C THR A 143 -3.17 26.60 -2.61
N LEU A 144 -2.09 26.66 -1.83
CA LEU A 144 -1.52 27.88 -1.27
C LEU A 144 -1.01 28.83 -2.37
N PHE A 145 -0.48 28.29 -3.46
CA PHE A 145 0.10 29.04 -4.58
C PHE A 145 -0.79 29.06 -5.83
N SER A 146 -2.10 28.82 -5.67
CA SER A 146 -3.08 28.90 -6.77
C SER A 146 -2.69 28.04 -7.99
N GLY A 147 -2.18 26.84 -7.76
CA GLY A 147 -1.76 25.88 -8.78
C GLY A 147 -0.35 26.08 -9.33
N GLU A 148 0.41 27.01 -8.78
CA GLU A 148 1.83 27.16 -9.08
C GLU A 148 2.67 26.38 -8.11
N GLU A 149 3.80 25.87 -8.57
CA GLU A 149 4.79 25.29 -7.68
C GLU A 149 5.43 26.38 -6.82
N ASN A 150 5.73 26.04 -5.57
CA ASN A 150 6.34 26.98 -4.64
C ASN A 150 7.64 27.54 -5.24
N PRO A 151 7.74 28.87 -5.40
CA PRO A 151 8.94 29.51 -5.93
C PRO A 151 10.14 29.48 -4.94
N PHE A 152 9.91 29.14 -3.66
CA PHE A 152 10.97 29.00 -2.67
C PHE A 152 11.65 27.65 -2.86
N ILE A 153 12.73 27.67 -3.63
CA ILE A 153 13.56 26.51 -3.96
C ILE A 153 14.22 26.00 -2.69
N TYR A 154 14.05 24.71 -2.40
CA TYR A 154 14.97 24.02 -1.50
C TYR A 154 16.37 24.09 -2.09
N PRO A 155 17.42 24.43 -1.29
CA PRO A 155 18.77 24.54 -1.81
C PRO A 155 19.17 23.30 -2.61
N VAL A 156 19.73 23.48 -3.79
CA VAL A 156 20.17 22.39 -4.69
C VAL A 156 21.08 21.37 -4.00
N GLU A 157 21.72 21.77 -2.89
CA GLU A 157 22.55 20.90 -2.05
C GLU A 157 21.78 19.78 -1.35
N MET A 158 20.50 19.98 -1.00
CA MET A 158 19.65 18.91 -0.46
C MET A 158 19.24 17.87 -1.52
N THR A 159 19.25 18.25 -2.79
CA THR A 159 18.90 17.35 -3.90
C THR A 159 20.07 16.47 -4.34
N LYS A 160 21.32 16.89 -4.09
CA LYS A 160 22.51 16.13 -4.50
C LYS A 160 22.71 14.81 -3.76
N ASN A 161 22.19 14.68 -2.55
CA ASN A 161 22.36 13.48 -1.73
C ASN A 161 21.23 12.44 -1.87
N ARG A 162 20.19 12.73 -2.67
CA ARG A 162 19.08 11.79 -2.92
C ARG A 162 19.06 11.33 -4.38
N ARG A 163 20.13 10.65 -4.80
CA ARG A 163 20.33 10.20 -6.20
C ARG A 163 19.27 9.26 -6.76
N ASN A 164 18.37 8.72 -5.96
CA ASN A 164 17.44 7.68 -6.38
C ASN A 164 15.98 7.93 -5.99
N SER A 165 15.59 9.13 -5.58
CA SER A 165 14.17 9.41 -5.34
C SER A 165 13.58 10.17 -6.53
N PRO A 166 12.67 9.56 -7.32
CA PRO A 166 12.02 10.23 -8.46
C PRO A 166 11.05 11.35 -8.04
N VAL A 167 10.93 11.63 -6.74
CA VAL A 167 9.89 12.48 -6.15
C VAL A 167 10.29 13.96 -6.05
N PHE A 168 11.57 14.31 -6.27
CA PHE A 168 12.03 15.69 -6.17
C PHE A 168 12.45 16.27 -7.52
N VAL A 169 11.45 16.64 -8.32
CA VAL A 169 11.67 17.59 -9.41
C VAL A 169 11.93 18.96 -8.78
N PRO A 170 13.00 19.68 -9.16
CA PRO A 170 13.20 21.05 -8.67
C PRO A 170 11.95 21.89 -8.96
N HIS A 171 11.50 22.64 -7.96
CA HIS A 171 10.39 23.57 -8.14
C HIS A 171 10.77 24.61 -9.19
N THR A 172 10.06 24.63 -10.29
CA THR A 172 10.41 25.44 -11.46
C THR A 172 9.58 26.73 -11.54
N GLY A 173 8.69 26.97 -10.58
CA GLY A 173 7.69 28.05 -10.67
C GLY A 173 6.66 27.77 -11.79
N LEU A 174 6.60 26.56 -12.28
CA LEU A 174 5.66 26.14 -13.30
C LEU A 174 4.28 25.95 -12.69
N ARG A 175 3.28 26.25 -13.47
CA ARG A 175 1.90 25.91 -13.13
C ARG A 175 1.65 24.44 -13.45
N THR A 176 1.53 23.64 -12.41
CA THR A 176 1.23 22.21 -12.51
C THR A 176 -0.15 21.86 -11.96
N GLY A 177 -0.80 22.83 -11.31
CA GLY A 177 -2.12 22.69 -10.70
C GLY A 177 -3.19 23.59 -11.30
N PHE A 178 -4.40 23.44 -10.80
CA PHE A 178 -5.56 24.26 -11.13
C PHE A 178 -5.46 25.65 -10.47
N ARG A 179 -5.96 26.68 -11.13
CA ARG A 179 -6.11 28.02 -10.51
C ARG A 179 -7.23 28.00 -9.49
N SER A 180 -6.87 27.73 -8.23
CA SER A 180 -7.85 27.64 -7.12
C SER A 180 -8.23 28.96 -6.48
N GLY A 181 -7.59 30.06 -6.88
CA GLY A 181 -7.73 31.38 -6.27
C GLY A 181 -6.55 31.72 -5.36
N GLU A 182 -6.33 33.00 -5.15
CA GLU A 182 -5.27 33.49 -4.27
C GLU A 182 -5.64 33.28 -2.79
N LEU A 183 -4.66 32.95 -1.96
CA LEU A 183 -4.85 32.73 -0.51
C LEU A 183 -5.46 33.97 0.17
N SER A 184 -5.09 35.18 -0.28
CA SER A 184 -5.62 36.44 0.21
C SER A 184 -7.13 36.62 -0.02
N GLY A 185 -7.71 35.85 -0.93
CA GLY A 185 -9.16 35.84 -1.21
C GLY A 185 -9.94 34.80 -0.43
N MET A 186 -9.25 33.97 0.40
CA MET A 186 -9.89 32.97 1.25
C MET A 186 -10.14 33.57 2.64
N HIS A 187 -11.37 33.54 3.09
CA HIS A 187 -11.78 34.20 4.33
C HIS A 187 -11.85 33.26 5.55
N ASN A 188 -11.91 31.97 5.30
CA ASN A 188 -12.04 30.93 6.32
C ASN A 188 -11.41 29.61 5.84
N PHE A 189 -11.36 28.62 6.72
CA PHE A 189 -10.80 27.31 6.40
C PHE A 189 -11.62 26.55 5.35
N GLU A 190 -12.92 26.73 5.29
CA GLU A 190 -13.81 26.10 4.33
C GLU A 190 -13.52 26.56 2.90
N ASP A 191 -13.16 27.84 2.71
CA ASP A 191 -12.74 28.38 1.41
C ASP A 191 -11.44 27.69 0.95
N PHE A 192 -10.48 27.55 1.87
CA PHE A 192 -9.24 26.84 1.61
C PHE A 192 -9.50 25.36 1.30
N LEU A 193 -10.32 24.68 2.10
CA LEU A 193 -10.66 23.27 1.91
C LEU A 193 -11.35 23.03 0.56
N SER A 194 -12.25 23.93 0.17
CA SER A 194 -12.90 23.87 -1.14
C SER A 194 -11.91 24.05 -2.30
N ALA A 195 -10.92 24.93 -2.14
CA ALA A 195 -9.85 25.12 -3.11
C ALA A 195 -8.93 23.89 -3.18
N TYR A 196 -8.63 23.27 -2.02
CA TYR A 196 -7.84 22.06 -1.91
C TYR A 196 -8.51 20.88 -2.64
N PHE A 197 -9.80 20.65 -2.42
CA PHE A 197 -10.51 19.56 -3.11
C PHE A 197 -10.56 19.77 -4.63
N ARG A 198 -10.68 20.99 -5.11
CA ARG A 198 -10.58 21.29 -6.55
C ARG A 198 -9.19 21.02 -7.11
N GLN A 199 -8.13 21.31 -6.34
CA GLN A 199 -6.76 20.93 -6.72
C GLN A 199 -6.60 19.42 -6.78
N GLN A 200 -7.12 18.72 -5.77
CA GLN A 200 -7.06 17.26 -5.71
C GLN A 200 -7.78 16.61 -6.90
N GLU A 201 -9.00 17.05 -7.19
CA GLU A 201 -9.77 16.58 -8.35
C GLU A 201 -9.03 16.81 -9.66
N TYR A 202 -8.43 17.99 -9.83
CA TYR A 202 -7.62 18.31 -11.00
C TYR A 202 -6.40 17.38 -11.11
N GLN A 203 -5.64 17.19 -10.03
CA GLN A 203 -4.44 16.33 -10.02
C GLN A 203 -4.78 14.88 -10.35
N VAL A 204 -5.81 14.33 -9.72
CA VAL A 204 -6.28 12.97 -10.00
C VAL A 204 -6.75 12.85 -11.46
N GLY A 205 -7.49 13.84 -11.96
CA GLY A 205 -7.93 13.87 -13.36
C GLY A 205 -6.77 13.93 -14.34
N GLU A 206 -5.71 14.72 -14.06
CA GLU A 206 -4.50 14.75 -14.89
C GLU A 206 -3.77 13.40 -14.88
N TRP A 207 -3.71 12.75 -13.74
CA TRP A 207 -3.09 11.42 -13.64
C TRP A 207 -3.85 10.37 -14.43
N ILE A 208 -5.16 10.30 -14.30
CA ILE A 208 -5.98 9.38 -15.10
C ILE A 208 -5.70 9.62 -16.59
N ARG A 209 -5.71 10.87 -17.04
CA ARG A 209 -5.39 11.22 -18.43
C ARG A 209 -3.98 10.80 -18.86
N GLN A 210 -2.98 10.92 -17.98
CA GLN A 210 -1.61 10.49 -18.26
C GLN A 210 -1.48 8.98 -18.32
N ILE A 211 -2.16 8.28 -17.41
CA ILE A 211 -2.22 6.82 -17.40
C ILE A 211 -2.87 6.31 -18.69
N ASP A 212 -4.03 6.85 -19.03
CA ASP A 212 -4.76 6.48 -20.26
C ASP A 212 -3.91 6.73 -21.52
N ARG A 213 -3.19 7.85 -21.58
CA ARG A 213 -2.28 8.14 -22.69
C ARG A 213 -1.11 7.16 -22.73
N LYS A 214 -0.50 6.82 -21.60
CA LYS A 214 0.66 5.94 -21.53
C LYS A 214 0.28 4.47 -21.75
N ILE A 215 -0.80 4.01 -21.16
CA ILE A 215 -1.27 2.62 -21.28
C ILE A 215 -2.07 2.42 -22.56
N GLY A 216 -2.97 3.36 -22.91
CA GLY A 216 -3.82 3.26 -24.10
C GLY A 216 -3.10 3.51 -25.42
N ALA A 217 -2.10 4.40 -25.45
CA ALA A 217 -1.34 4.69 -26.69
C ALA A 217 -0.34 3.59 -27.06
N ASP A 218 -0.04 2.67 -26.16
CA ASP A 218 1.12 1.80 -26.31
C ASP A 218 0.83 0.31 -26.09
N GLU A 219 -0.33 -0.16 -26.58
CA GLU A 219 -0.61 -1.61 -26.62
C GLU A 219 0.51 -2.42 -27.31
N ARG A 220 1.28 -1.78 -28.19
CA ARG A 220 2.37 -2.41 -28.94
C ARG A 220 3.74 -2.31 -28.24
N ASN A 221 3.95 -1.32 -27.37
CA ASN A 221 5.24 -1.04 -26.75
C ASN A 221 5.27 -1.35 -25.23
N THR A 222 4.14 -1.71 -24.61
CA THR A 222 4.14 -2.17 -23.23
C THR A 222 4.85 -3.51 -23.16
N LEU A 223 6.00 -3.55 -22.50
CA LEU A 223 6.71 -4.81 -22.24
C LEU A 223 5.78 -5.75 -21.50
N THR A 224 5.60 -6.93 -22.05
CA THR A 224 4.88 -7.99 -21.33
C THR A 224 5.69 -8.46 -20.14
N SER A 225 5.01 -8.85 -19.07
CA SER A 225 5.63 -9.38 -17.85
C SER A 225 5.40 -10.89 -17.73
N PRO A 226 6.00 -11.71 -18.61
CA PRO A 226 5.68 -13.13 -18.70
C PRO A 226 6.05 -13.90 -17.45
N LEU A 227 7.09 -13.48 -16.73
CA LEU A 227 7.49 -14.11 -15.47
C LEU A 227 6.44 -13.87 -14.38
N ILE A 228 5.98 -12.64 -14.24
CA ILE A 228 4.91 -12.28 -13.28
C ILE A 228 3.59 -12.92 -13.71
N GLY A 229 3.20 -12.75 -14.98
CA GLY A 229 1.97 -13.33 -15.53
C GLY A 229 1.93 -14.86 -15.43
N GLY A 230 3.08 -15.52 -15.57
CA GLY A 230 3.21 -16.97 -15.43
C GLY A 230 3.05 -17.50 -13.99
N THR A 231 3.11 -16.62 -12.99
CA THR A 231 2.88 -16.96 -11.58
C THR A 231 1.54 -16.47 -11.04
N MET A 232 0.79 -15.68 -11.82
CA MET A 232 -0.51 -15.16 -11.43
C MET A 232 -1.65 -16.03 -11.94
N GLU A 233 -2.47 -16.56 -11.04
CA GLU A 233 -3.64 -17.39 -11.37
C GLU A 233 -4.57 -16.71 -12.38
N ALA A 234 -4.88 -15.43 -12.18
CA ALA A 234 -5.75 -14.67 -13.05
C ALA A 234 -5.19 -14.53 -14.47
N CYS A 235 -3.88 -14.33 -14.61
CA CYS A 235 -3.20 -14.28 -15.92
C CYS A 235 -3.20 -15.64 -16.61
N LEU A 236 -2.93 -16.72 -15.87
CA LEU A 236 -2.97 -18.09 -16.42
C LEU A 236 -4.36 -18.47 -16.91
N ARG A 237 -5.41 -18.08 -16.19
CA ARG A 237 -6.81 -18.35 -16.59
C ARG A 237 -7.25 -17.55 -17.80
N THR A 238 -6.83 -16.29 -17.91
CA THR A 238 -7.30 -15.38 -18.97
C THR A 238 -6.39 -15.35 -20.20
N GLY A 239 -5.16 -15.83 -20.08
CA GLY A 239 -4.13 -15.69 -21.10
C GLY A 239 -3.69 -14.25 -21.33
N LYS A 240 -3.95 -13.34 -20.36
CA LYS A 240 -3.64 -11.92 -20.48
C LYS A 240 -2.50 -11.53 -19.56
N ASP A 241 -1.74 -10.50 -19.98
CA ASP A 241 -0.71 -9.89 -19.16
C ASP A 241 -1.33 -9.20 -17.91
N PRO A 242 -0.63 -9.13 -16.76
CA PRO A 242 -1.13 -8.47 -15.54
C PRO A 242 -1.67 -7.06 -15.79
N LEU A 243 -0.98 -6.26 -16.60
CA LEU A 243 -1.36 -4.88 -16.92
C LEU A 243 -2.41 -4.77 -18.03
N ARG A 244 -2.82 -5.90 -18.65
CA ARG A 244 -3.79 -5.96 -19.73
C ARG A 244 -5.06 -6.72 -19.36
N GLY A 245 -5.44 -6.64 -18.10
CA GLY A 245 -6.64 -7.30 -17.59
C GLY A 245 -6.45 -8.78 -17.24
N GLY A 246 -5.20 -9.24 -17.08
CA GLY A 246 -4.89 -10.54 -16.50
C GLY A 246 -5.03 -10.55 -14.98
N GLY A 247 -4.72 -9.42 -14.34
CA GLY A 247 -5.01 -9.16 -12.95
C GLY A 247 -6.06 -8.08 -12.78
N PHE A 248 -6.53 -7.86 -11.56
CA PHE A 248 -7.36 -6.71 -11.22
C PHE A 248 -6.63 -5.81 -10.22
N SER A 249 -6.97 -4.53 -10.22
CA SER A 249 -6.45 -3.58 -9.24
C SER A 249 -7.36 -3.58 -8.02
N VAL A 250 -6.77 -3.70 -6.85
CA VAL A 250 -7.46 -3.43 -5.59
C VAL A 250 -7.23 -1.96 -5.27
N PRO A 251 -8.28 -1.12 -5.24
CA PRO A 251 -8.09 0.26 -4.87
C PRO A 251 -7.72 0.36 -3.39
N ASN A 252 -6.64 1.08 -3.12
CA ASN A 252 -6.22 1.44 -1.78
C ASN A 252 -6.75 2.84 -1.48
N TYR A 253 -7.64 2.95 -0.52
CA TYR A 253 -8.28 4.19 -0.07
C TYR A 253 -7.69 4.65 1.26
#